data_7caf325bbb36ebf08cee27572d78a579
#
_entry.id   7caf325bbb36ebf08cee27572d78a579
#
_cell.length_a   1.000
_cell.length_b   1.000
_cell.length_c   1.000
_cell.angle_alpha   90.00
_cell.angle_beta   90.00
_cell.angle_gamma   90.00
#
_symmetry.space_group_name_H-M   'P 1'
#
loop_
_entity.id
_entity.type
_entity.pdbx_description
1 polymer ?
#
loop_
_entity_poly.entity_id
_entity_poly.type
_entity_poly.pdbx_seq_one_letter_code
_entity_poly.pdbx_strand_id
1 'polypeptide(L)'
;MRNVSSPESWAYLSRVVEGPSIHIQEFIANGRSADEIAHGVRTRASWIGALGPQTQNRYTWDQPAQDLARARAAGYTLLTPDSPGWPGENIKPTFHCEYPDDDRKLSLNEEAVAPHALWVKGEADLAKLLAQSVGVVGTRTATQYGRHATDDLVRGLAKHQYTIVSGGALGIDTIAHQAALDCGAPTIVVAACGPGYVYPRSNEPLFDRVVRAGGAIVTEYPPGTTPDRHRFLTRNRLVAGLTQGTLLVEAAFRSGALNTLKWANAMNKQTMAVPGPITATESLGTNLAIQNKQAAMVLNADQIHEHIVHTGDFDAGEQMEMKYPPTLTQQLSHNELRIYDALPRAGEGSRTAEEIAADAGLSIGLAVHILMDLAKRGVVQRERKEWSRTE
;
A
#
# COMPACT_ATOMS: atom_id res chain seq x y z
N MET A 1 15.04 -3.07 35.47
CA MET A 1 15.76 -2.87 34.23
C MET A 1 15.72 -4.19 33.48
N ARG A 2 15.19 -4.26 32.25
CA ARG A 2 15.34 -5.46 31.43
C ARG A 2 16.82 -5.61 31.09
N ASN A 3 17.40 -6.78 31.33
CA ASN A 3 18.75 -7.09 30.85
C ASN A 3 18.72 -7.05 29.32
N VAL A 4 19.55 -6.23 28.71
CA VAL A 4 19.72 -6.17 27.26
C VAL A 4 20.33 -7.49 26.82
N SER A 5 19.64 -8.21 25.94
CA SER A 5 20.13 -9.50 25.43
C SER A 5 21.22 -9.34 24.39
N SER A 6 22.10 -10.33 24.28
CA SER A 6 23.20 -10.31 23.31
C SER A 6 22.70 -10.36 21.86
N PRO A 7 23.30 -9.61 20.93
CA PRO A 7 22.98 -9.70 19.51
C PRO A 7 23.11 -11.13 18.94
N GLU A 8 24.04 -11.91 19.47
CA GLU A 8 24.26 -13.30 19.10
C GLU A 8 23.07 -14.19 19.44
N SER A 9 22.43 -13.97 20.59
CA SER A 9 21.24 -14.72 20.96
C SER A 9 20.04 -14.39 20.06
N TRP A 10 19.84 -13.14 19.72
CA TRP A 10 18.84 -12.75 18.77
C TRP A 10 19.10 -13.29 17.35
N ALA A 11 20.37 -13.24 16.88
CA ALA A 11 20.76 -13.81 15.59
C ALA A 11 20.57 -15.33 15.55
N TYR A 12 20.90 -16.04 16.63
CA TYR A 12 20.64 -17.46 16.76
C TYR A 12 19.14 -17.76 16.68
N LEU A 13 18.32 -17.08 17.46
CA LEU A 13 16.85 -17.27 17.43
C LEU A 13 16.27 -16.97 16.04
N SER A 14 16.69 -15.88 15.37
CA SER A 14 16.30 -15.59 13.99
C SER A 14 16.63 -16.74 13.03
N ARG A 15 17.77 -17.40 13.21
CA ARG A 15 18.22 -18.52 12.39
C ARG A 15 17.43 -19.80 12.64
N VAL A 16 17.28 -20.20 13.91
CA VAL A 16 16.70 -21.49 14.25
C VAL A 16 15.18 -21.53 14.14
N VAL A 17 14.52 -20.39 14.29
CA VAL A 17 13.07 -20.25 14.12
C VAL A 17 12.71 -19.95 12.66
N GLU A 18 13.43 -19.05 12.02
CA GLU A 18 13.22 -18.63 10.63
C GLU A 18 11.80 -18.15 10.34
N GLY A 19 11.46 -16.98 10.86
CA GLY A 19 10.17 -16.32 10.66
C GLY A 19 9.39 -16.11 11.97
N PRO A 20 8.06 -15.95 11.90
CA PRO A 20 7.26 -15.68 13.06
C PRO A 20 7.20 -16.85 14.04
N SER A 21 7.15 -16.56 15.35
CA SER A 21 6.97 -17.57 16.38
C SER A 21 6.17 -16.99 17.54
N ILE A 22 4.98 -17.52 17.75
CA ILE A 22 4.16 -17.20 18.92
C ILE A 22 4.87 -17.56 20.22
N HIS A 23 5.60 -18.67 20.24
CA HIS A 23 6.29 -19.14 21.43
C HIS A 23 7.42 -18.22 21.88
N ILE A 24 8.18 -17.63 20.93
CA ILE A 24 9.16 -16.59 21.28
C ILE A 24 8.46 -15.37 21.85
N GLN A 25 7.36 -14.93 21.25
CA GLN A 25 6.63 -13.75 21.73
C GLN A 25 6.03 -14.00 23.13
N GLU A 26 5.50 -15.18 23.40
CA GLU A 26 5.01 -15.58 24.72
C GLU A 26 6.13 -15.56 25.78
N PHE A 27 7.32 -16.08 25.47
CA PHE A 27 8.46 -16.04 26.39
C PHE A 27 8.91 -14.61 26.67
N ILE A 28 9.00 -13.75 25.64
CA ILE A 28 9.36 -12.34 25.79
C ILE A 28 8.30 -11.60 26.63
N ALA A 29 7.02 -11.85 26.37
CA ALA A 29 5.92 -11.26 27.14
C ALA A 29 5.96 -11.67 28.61
N ASN A 30 6.37 -12.91 28.89
CA ASN A 30 6.57 -13.44 30.25
C ASN A 30 7.91 -13.01 30.87
N GLY A 31 8.65 -12.06 30.26
CA GLY A 31 9.84 -11.43 30.83
C GLY A 31 11.14 -12.21 30.62
N ARG A 32 11.15 -13.28 29.82
CA ARG A 32 12.40 -13.99 29.50
C ARG A 32 13.24 -13.20 28.49
N SER A 33 14.53 -13.18 28.72
CA SER A 33 15.49 -12.58 27.78
C SER A 33 15.75 -13.50 26.58
N ALA A 34 16.23 -12.93 25.47
CA ALA A 34 16.63 -13.73 24.32
C ALA A 34 17.80 -14.66 24.66
N ASP A 35 18.66 -14.29 25.60
CA ASP A 35 19.76 -15.13 26.05
C ASP A 35 19.25 -16.39 26.75
N GLU A 36 18.23 -16.27 27.62
CA GLU A 36 17.60 -17.43 28.28
C GLU A 36 16.89 -18.32 27.25
N ILE A 37 16.13 -17.72 26.32
CA ILE A 37 15.40 -18.48 25.29
C ILE A 37 16.40 -19.23 24.39
N ALA A 38 17.44 -18.56 23.91
CA ALA A 38 18.50 -19.16 23.10
C ALA A 38 19.22 -20.29 23.83
N HIS A 39 19.53 -20.10 25.12
CA HIS A 39 20.11 -21.16 25.96
C HIS A 39 19.17 -22.36 26.08
N GLY A 40 17.89 -22.11 26.36
CA GLY A 40 16.87 -23.16 26.45
C GLY A 40 16.72 -23.96 25.15
N VAL A 41 16.77 -23.30 23.99
CA VAL A 41 16.71 -23.96 22.67
C VAL A 41 17.97 -24.81 22.44
N ARG A 42 19.18 -24.30 22.71
CA ARG A 42 20.46 -25.03 22.56
C ARG A 42 20.51 -26.28 23.41
N THR A 43 20.08 -26.16 24.67
CA THR A 43 20.13 -27.25 25.64
C THR A 43 18.89 -28.16 25.60
N ARG A 44 17.92 -27.85 24.77
CA ARG A 44 16.64 -28.59 24.67
C ARG A 44 15.93 -28.68 26.03
N ALA A 45 15.98 -27.59 26.78
CA ALA A 45 15.38 -27.52 28.12
C ALA A 45 13.88 -27.82 28.05
N SER A 46 13.36 -28.54 29.04
CA SER A 46 11.94 -28.98 29.06
C SER A 46 10.93 -27.83 29.02
N TRP A 47 11.31 -26.68 29.55
CA TRP A 47 10.44 -25.50 29.61
C TRP A 47 10.20 -24.78 28.27
N ILE A 48 11.01 -25.07 27.21
CA ILE A 48 10.78 -24.44 25.90
C ILE A 48 9.50 -24.94 25.20
N GLY A 49 8.90 -26.00 25.69
CA GLY A 49 7.60 -26.48 25.21
C GLY A 49 7.53 -26.65 23.68
N ALA A 50 6.54 -26.06 23.07
CA ALA A 50 6.32 -26.16 21.62
C ALA A 50 7.40 -25.47 20.76
N LEU A 51 8.21 -24.57 21.30
CA LEU A 51 9.40 -24.04 20.61
C LEU A 51 10.43 -25.14 20.31
N GLY A 52 10.43 -26.23 21.10
CA GLY A 52 11.26 -27.40 20.88
C GLY A 52 11.02 -28.03 19.49
N PRO A 53 9.84 -28.55 19.17
CA PRO A 53 9.52 -29.05 17.83
C PRO A 53 9.78 -28.01 16.72
N GLN A 54 9.41 -26.76 16.88
CA GLN A 54 9.61 -25.69 15.90
C GLN A 54 11.08 -25.54 15.51
N THR A 55 11.99 -25.69 16.45
CA THR A 55 13.44 -25.53 16.24
C THR A 55 14.19 -26.85 16.00
N GLN A 56 13.51 -27.99 15.98
CA GLN A 56 14.10 -29.33 15.97
C GLN A 56 15.15 -29.56 14.88
N ASN A 57 14.90 -29.04 13.70
CA ASN A 57 15.78 -29.27 12.54
C ASN A 57 16.97 -28.30 12.48
N ARG A 58 17.00 -27.27 13.33
CA ARG A 58 17.98 -26.16 13.20
C ARG A 58 18.67 -25.77 14.52
N TYR A 59 18.25 -26.27 15.67
CA TYR A 59 18.81 -25.86 16.98
C TYR A 59 20.35 -26.08 17.09
N THR A 60 20.90 -27.03 16.34
CA THR A 60 22.35 -27.27 16.27
C THR A 60 23.10 -26.32 15.37
N TRP A 61 22.40 -25.48 14.62
CA TRP A 61 22.97 -24.49 13.71
C TRP A 61 23.44 -23.25 14.47
N ASP A 62 24.46 -23.39 15.27
CA ASP A 62 24.92 -22.39 16.25
C ASP A 62 26.11 -21.59 15.72
N GLN A 63 25.88 -20.70 14.78
CA GLN A 63 26.89 -19.80 14.19
C GLN A 63 26.43 -18.35 14.15
N PRO A 64 25.91 -17.77 15.25
CA PRO A 64 25.31 -16.43 15.25
C PRO A 64 26.32 -15.33 14.90
N ALA A 65 27.56 -15.43 15.37
CA ALA A 65 28.62 -14.49 15.04
C ALA A 65 28.92 -14.45 13.52
N GLN A 66 28.84 -15.61 12.85
CA GLN A 66 29.03 -15.70 11.41
C GLN A 66 27.84 -15.06 10.67
N ASP A 67 26.60 -15.23 11.16
CA ASP A 67 25.43 -14.60 10.57
C ASP A 67 25.49 -13.08 10.74
N LEU A 68 25.87 -12.57 11.89
CA LEU A 68 26.10 -11.14 12.12
C LEU A 68 27.17 -10.57 11.19
N ALA A 69 28.28 -11.31 11.00
CA ALA A 69 29.36 -10.92 10.09
C ALA A 69 28.89 -10.90 8.63
N ARG A 70 28.14 -11.91 8.18
CA ARG A 70 27.56 -11.99 6.82
C ARG A 70 26.57 -10.86 6.57
N ALA A 71 25.68 -10.58 7.53
CA ALA A 71 24.74 -9.47 7.44
C ALA A 71 25.47 -8.13 7.31
N ARG A 72 26.48 -7.90 8.17
CA ARG A 72 27.29 -6.68 8.14
C ARG A 72 28.02 -6.51 6.81
N ALA A 73 28.59 -7.59 6.26
CA ALA A 73 29.24 -7.56 4.95
C ALA A 73 28.26 -7.20 3.82
N ALA A 74 26.98 -7.55 3.96
CA ALA A 74 25.90 -7.17 3.03
C ALA A 74 25.27 -5.79 3.34
N GLY A 75 25.78 -5.07 4.34
CA GLY A 75 25.30 -3.75 4.76
C GLY A 75 24.06 -3.78 5.65
N TYR A 76 23.76 -4.92 6.29
CA TYR A 76 22.62 -5.05 7.21
C TYR A 76 23.07 -5.05 8.67
N THR A 77 22.21 -4.53 9.53
CA THR A 77 22.30 -4.62 10.99
C THR A 77 21.11 -5.41 11.52
N LEU A 78 21.27 -6.05 12.66
CA LEU A 78 20.18 -6.73 13.36
C LEU A 78 19.50 -5.73 14.31
N LEU A 79 18.24 -5.45 14.08
CA LEU A 79 17.38 -4.65 14.94
C LEU A 79 16.49 -5.57 15.77
N THR A 80 16.44 -5.34 17.07
CA THR A 80 15.76 -6.20 18.05
C THR A 80 14.89 -5.37 18.98
N PRO A 81 13.99 -5.96 19.77
CA PRO A 81 13.24 -5.24 20.78
C PRO A 81 14.08 -4.46 21.80
N ASP A 82 15.36 -4.81 21.95
CA ASP A 82 16.30 -4.14 22.84
C ASP A 82 17.06 -2.99 22.14
N SER A 83 16.89 -2.84 20.81
CA SER A 83 17.63 -1.86 20.00
C SER A 83 16.96 -0.48 19.98
N PRO A 84 17.73 0.62 19.97
CA PRO A 84 17.19 1.94 19.61
C PRO A 84 16.59 1.88 18.18
N GLY A 85 15.46 2.56 17.96
CA GLY A 85 14.79 2.57 16.66
C GLY A 85 13.95 1.32 16.36
N TRP A 86 13.82 0.37 17.31
CA TRP A 86 12.85 -0.71 17.19
C TRP A 86 11.42 -0.15 17.17
N PRO A 87 10.59 -0.50 16.17
CA PRO A 87 9.26 0.09 16.00
C PRO A 87 8.22 -0.59 16.92
N GLY A 88 8.54 -0.78 18.19
CA GLY A 88 7.73 -1.52 19.15
C GLY A 88 6.34 -0.93 19.37
N GLU A 89 6.23 0.39 19.42
CA GLU A 89 4.95 1.11 19.59
C GLU A 89 4.04 0.96 18.36
N ASN A 90 4.63 0.79 17.17
CA ASN A 90 3.90 0.59 15.92
C ASN A 90 3.48 -0.88 15.73
N ILE A 91 4.27 -1.81 16.27
CA ILE A 91 4.11 -3.26 16.07
C ILE A 91 3.18 -3.88 17.12
N LYS A 92 3.38 -3.59 18.40
CA LYS A 92 2.70 -4.25 19.53
C LYS A 92 1.17 -4.22 19.47
N PRO A 93 0.49 -3.11 19.15
CA PRO A 93 -0.96 -3.09 19.12
C PRO A 93 -1.55 -3.81 17.91
N THR A 94 -0.73 -4.21 16.96
CA THR A 94 -1.17 -4.65 15.62
C THR A 94 -1.16 -6.16 15.47
N PHE A 95 -0.12 -6.81 16.00
CA PHE A 95 0.04 -8.24 15.89
C PHE A 95 -0.69 -8.96 17.04
N HIS A 96 -0.93 -10.25 16.93
CA HIS A 96 -1.79 -11.09 17.77
C HIS A 96 -3.30 -10.95 17.47
N CYS A 97 -3.65 -10.73 16.21
CA CYS A 97 -5.03 -10.73 15.76
C CYS A 97 -5.58 -12.16 15.61
N GLU A 98 -6.86 -12.33 15.96
CA GLU A 98 -7.61 -13.53 15.57
C GLU A 98 -7.99 -13.42 14.09
N TYR A 99 -7.60 -14.40 13.28
CA TYR A 99 -7.98 -14.44 11.89
C TYR A 99 -9.43 -14.91 11.74
N PRO A 100 -10.28 -14.22 10.94
CA PRO A 100 -11.67 -14.65 10.76
C PRO A 100 -11.76 -16.03 10.10
N ASP A 101 -12.78 -16.76 10.47
CA ASP A 101 -13.14 -18.12 10.10
C ASP A 101 -12.80 -18.59 8.67
N ASP A 102 -11.74 -19.35 8.53
CA ASP A 102 -11.41 -20.16 7.35
C ASP A 102 -10.73 -21.45 7.85
N ASP A 103 -10.96 -22.60 7.21
CA ASP A 103 -10.42 -23.92 7.59
C ASP A 103 -8.87 -24.02 7.57
N ARG A 104 -8.18 -22.94 7.20
CA ARG A 104 -6.72 -22.75 7.30
C ARG A 104 -6.25 -22.11 8.61
N LYS A 105 -7.10 -22.07 9.62
CA LYS A 105 -6.94 -21.29 10.86
C LYS A 105 -5.65 -21.52 11.64
N LEU A 106 -5.13 -22.72 11.68
CA LEU A 106 -3.99 -23.07 12.53
C LEU A 106 -2.67 -22.42 12.08
N SER A 107 -2.37 -22.39 10.77
CA SER A 107 -1.11 -21.85 10.25
C SER A 107 -1.07 -20.32 10.23
N LEU A 108 -2.21 -19.66 10.01
CA LEU A 108 -2.28 -18.19 9.94
C LEU A 108 -2.25 -17.55 11.34
N ASN A 109 -2.85 -18.17 12.34
CA ASN A 109 -2.78 -17.70 13.72
C ASN A 109 -1.34 -17.76 14.30
N GLU A 110 -0.55 -18.78 13.90
CA GLU A 110 0.85 -18.89 14.29
C GLU A 110 1.74 -17.83 13.64
N GLU A 111 1.38 -17.35 12.45
CA GLU A 111 2.10 -16.30 11.72
C GLU A 111 1.65 -14.87 12.09
N ALA A 112 0.48 -14.71 12.76
CA ALA A 112 -0.07 -13.41 13.15
C ALA A 112 0.63 -12.77 14.35
N VAL A 113 1.92 -12.99 14.51
CA VAL A 113 2.72 -12.47 15.62
C VAL A 113 3.75 -11.46 15.17
N ALA A 114 4.16 -10.59 16.07
CA ALA A 114 5.21 -9.62 15.83
C ALA A 114 6.54 -10.31 15.45
N PRO A 115 7.37 -9.69 14.59
CA PRO A 115 8.71 -10.18 14.39
C PRO A 115 9.50 -10.08 15.70
N HIS A 116 10.35 -11.05 15.98
CA HIS A 116 11.22 -11.02 17.15
C HIS A 116 12.58 -10.38 16.87
N ALA A 117 12.97 -10.27 15.60
CA ALA A 117 14.16 -9.57 15.14
C ALA A 117 13.97 -9.17 13.67
N LEU A 118 14.58 -8.06 13.25
CA LEU A 118 14.57 -7.58 11.86
C LEU A 118 16.00 -7.29 11.40
N TRP A 119 16.36 -7.78 10.22
CA TRP A 119 17.59 -7.40 9.54
C TRP A 119 17.30 -6.18 8.68
N VAL A 120 18.02 -5.09 8.92
CA VAL A 120 17.77 -3.77 8.32
C VAL A 120 19.00 -3.28 7.57
N LYS A 121 18.85 -2.92 6.30
CA LYS A 121 19.84 -2.21 5.50
C LYS A 121 19.34 -0.78 5.29
N GLY A 122 20.05 0.19 5.80
CA GLY A 122 19.73 1.62 5.78
C GLY A 122 20.16 2.26 7.09
N GLU A 123 20.31 3.58 7.09
CA GLU A 123 20.71 4.37 8.28
C GLU A 123 19.52 5.03 8.99
N ALA A 124 18.32 4.84 8.43
CA ALA A 124 17.12 5.49 8.93
C ALA A 124 16.63 4.86 10.25
N ASP A 125 16.14 5.69 11.15
CA ASP A 125 15.38 5.28 12.33
C ASP A 125 14.05 4.64 11.87
N LEU A 126 13.93 3.31 12.00
CA LEU A 126 12.79 2.55 11.51
C LEU A 126 11.50 2.92 12.25
N ALA A 127 11.57 3.21 13.54
CA ALA A 127 10.42 3.65 14.32
C ALA A 127 9.88 4.99 13.80
N LYS A 128 10.77 5.94 13.50
CA LYS A 128 10.41 7.23 12.92
C LYS A 128 9.83 7.09 11.52
N LEU A 129 10.44 6.27 10.65
CA LEU A 129 9.96 6.06 9.29
C LEU A 129 8.56 5.44 9.26
N LEU A 130 8.24 4.57 10.20
CA LEU A 130 6.97 3.86 10.26
C LEU A 130 5.87 4.64 10.99
N ALA A 131 6.20 5.71 11.69
CA ALA A 131 5.23 6.51 12.45
C ALA A 131 4.11 7.06 11.55
N GLN A 132 4.42 7.43 10.31
CA GLN A 132 3.46 7.86 9.30
C GLN A 132 3.75 7.12 8.00
N SER A 133 3.09 5.97 7.81
CA SER A 133 3.41 5.06 6.73
C SER A 133 2.18 4.37 6.12
N VAL A 134 2.24 4.10 4.82
CA VAL A 134 1.21 3.39 4.05
C VAL A 134 1.82 2.24 3.28
N GLY A 135 1.20 1.07 3.38
CA GLY A 135 1.50 -0.09 2.54
C GLY A 135 0.88 0.09 1.17
N VAL A 136 1.66 0.10 0.09
CA VAL A 136 1.17 0.19 -1.29
C VAL A 136 1.46 -1.13 -1.98
N VAL A 137 0.41 -1.87 -2.38
CA VAL A 137 0.55 -3.22 -2.94
C VAL A 137 -0.32 -3.42 -4.16
N GLY A 138 0.06 -4.39 -5.01
CA GLY A 138 -0.75 -4.71 -6.17
C GLY A 138 -0.17 -5.81 -7.04
N THR A 139 -0.68 -5.90 -8.27
CA THR A 139 -0.26 -6.89 -9.26
C THR A 139 1.20 -6.73 -9.66
N ARG A 140 1.83 -7.86 -10.01
CA ARG A 140 3.18 -7.88 -10.57
C ARG A 140 3.23 -7.44 -12.04
N THR A 141 2.10 -7.50 -12.73
CA THR A 141 1.92 -7.09 -14.13
C THR A 141 0.99 -5.88 -14.19
N ALA A 142 1.51 -4.73 -13.73
CA ALA A 142 0.74 -3.49 -13.71
C ALA A 142 0.36 -3.02 -15.11
N THR A 143 -0.93 -2.69 -15.30
CA THR A 143 -1.42 -2.04 -16.53
C THR A 143 -0.94 -0.59 -16.60
N GLN A 144 -1.19 0.09 -17.72
CA GLN A 144 -0.91 1.53 -17.83
C GLN A 144 -1.74 2.32 -16.82
N TYR A 145 -3.00 1.92 -16.59
CA TYR A 145 -3.86 2.50 -15.55
C TYR A 145 -3.26 2.32 -14.16
N GLY A 146 -2.89 1.08 -13.79
CA GLY A 146 -2.28 0.80 -12.49
C GLY A 146 -0.97 1.56 -12.26
N ARG A 147 -0.15 1.73 -13.32
CA ARG A 147 1.08 2.55 -13.26
C ARG A 147 0.76 4.01 -12.96
N HIS A 148 -0.17 4.60 -13.71
CA HIS A 148 -0.55 6.00 -13.55
C HIS A 148 -1.19 6.24 -12.17
N ALA A 149 -2.14 5.40 -11.76
CA ALA A 149 -2.79 5.50 -10.47
C ALA A 149 -1.79 5.38 -9.31
N THR A 150 -0.82 4.43 -9.39
CA THR A 150 0.21 4.29 -8.36
C THR A 150 1.08 5.54 -8.26
N ASP A 151 1.56 6.05 -9.39
CA ASP A 151 2.43 7.25 -9.43
C ASP A 151 1.70 8.47 -8.86
N ASP A 152 0.46 8.73 -9.28
CA ASP A 152 -0.35 9.89 -8.82
C ASP A 152 -0.64 9.81 -7.32
N LEU A 153 -1.07 8.63 -6.83
CA LEU A 153 -1.40 8.44 -5.42
C LEU A 153 -0.16 8.53 -4.52
N VAL A 154 0.97 7.94 -4.93
CA VAL A 154 2.20 8.03 -4.14
C VAL A 154 2.75 9.45 -4.11
N ARG A 155 2.69 10.21 -5.23
CA ARG A 155 3.04 11.63 -5.25
C ARG A 155 2.16 12.47 -4.33
N GLY A 156 0.88 12.17 -4.28
CA GLY A 156 -0.05 12.79 -3.34
C GLY A 156 0.28 12.45 -1.88
N LEU A 157 0.53 11.18 -1.57
CA LEU A 157 0.94 10.72 -0.24
C LEU A 157 2.27 11.35 0.22
N ALA A 158 3.21 11.59 -0.71
CA ALA A 158 4.46 12.28 -0.42
C ALA A 158 4.23 13.71 0.09
N LYS A 159 3.22 14.42 -0.41
CA LYS A 159 2.84 15.76 0.08
C LYS A 159 2.35 15.71 1.53
N HIS A 160 1.69 14.62 1.91
CA HIS A 160 1.28 14.34 3.28
C HIS A 160 2.39 13.67 4.12
N GLN A 161 3.65 13.63 3.63
CA GLN A 161 4.83 13.11 4.34
C GLN A 161 4.75 11.63 4.72
N TYR A 162 4.00 10.81 3.97
CA TYR A 162 3.96 9.38 4.22
C TYR A 162 5.21 8.66 3.73
N THR A 163 5.69 7.74 4.56
CA THR A 163 6.63 6.70 4.14
C THR A 163 5.88 5.62 3.36
N ILE A 164 6.35 5.30 2.17
CA ILE A 164 5.77 4.23 1.35
C ILE A 164 6.42 2.90 1.69
N VAL A 165 5.62 1.92 2.10
CA VAL A 165 6.09 0.57 2.43
C VAL A 165 5.55 -0.42 1.41
N SER A 166 6.40 -1.23 0.82
CA SER A 166 5.98 -2.26 -0.12
C SER A 166 6.89 -3.48 -0.11
N GLY A 167 6.51 -4.50 -0.86
CA GLY A 167 7.24 -5.77 -0.91
C GLY A 167 8.41 -5.80 -1.88
N GLY A 168 8.61 -4.78 -2.69
CA GLY A 168 9.68 -4.72 -3.69
C GLY A 168 9.50 -5.69 -4.87
N ALA A 169 8.32 -6.26 -5.09
CA ALA A 169 8.02 -7.09 -6.25
C ALA A 169 7.98 -6.28 -7.56
N LEU A 170 7.94 -6.96 -8.70
CA LEU A 170 7.65 -6.30 -9.99
C LEU A 170 6.25 -5.69 -9.97
N GLY A 171 5.98 -4.74 -10.85
CA GLY A 171 4.69 -4.10 -11.02
C GLY A 171 4.43 -2.99 -10.01
N ILE A 172 3.30 -3.01 -9.32
CA ILE A 172 2.86 -1.92 -8.43
C ILE A 172 3.88 -1.58 -7.36
N ASP A 173 4.48 -2.58 -6.71
CA ASP A 173 5.48 -2.36 -5.65
C ASP A 173 6.70 -1.58 -6.19
N THR A 174 7.22 -1.97 -7.36
CA THR A 174 8.33 -1.28 -8.02
C THR A 174 7.98 0.17 -8.33
N ILE A 175 6.79 0.41 -8.88
CA ILE A 175 6.32 1.75 -9.25
C ILE A 175 6.14 2.63 -8.01
N ALA A 176 5.58 2.07 -6.94
CA ALA A 176 5.40 2.78 -5.68
C ALA A 176 6.74 3.26 -5.09
N HIS A 177 7.77 2.38 -5.07
CA HIS A 177 9.11 2.77 -4.63
C HIS A 177 9.75 3.83 -5.53
N GLN A 178 9.61 3.70 -6.86
CA GLN A 178 10.14 4.68 -7.81
C GLN A 178 9.49 6.05 -7.63
N ALA A 179 8.15 6.10 -7.57
CA ALA A 179 7.40 7.34 -7.38
C ALA A 179 7.75 8.02 -6.05
N ALA A 180 7.90 7.25 -4.96
CA ALA A 180 8.34 7.79 -3.67
C ALA A 180 9.72 8.43 -3.77
N LEU A 181 10.71 7.74 -4.37
CA LEU A 181 12.05 8.26 -4.57
C LEU A 181 12.08 9.51 -5.46
N ASP A 182 11.28 9.55 -6.52
CA ASP A 182 11.21 10.66 -7.46
C ASP A 182 10.57 11.90 -6.84
N CYS A 183 9.80 11.73 -5.76
CA CYS A 183 9.23 12.82 -4.95
C CYS A 183 10.07 13.17 -3.70
N GLY A 184 11.18 12.48 -3.46
CA GLY A 184 11.97 12.64 -2.23
C GLY A 184 11.30 12.10 -0.97
N ALA A 185 10.24 11.28 -1.10
CA ALA A 185 9.58 10.63 0.03
C ALA A 185 10.36 9.39 0.48
N PRO A 186 10.45 9.11 1.78
CA PRO A 186 11.08 7.90 2.29
C PRO A 186 10.28 6.66 1.86
N THR A 187 11.00 5.57 1.62
CA THR A 187 10.35 4.31 1.28
C THR A 187 11.07 3.11 1.89
N ILE A 188 10.31 2.07 2.25
CA ILE A 188 10.80 0.85 2.90
C ILE A 188 10.43 -0.36 2.04
N VAL A 189 11.44 -1.13 1.67
CA VAL A 189 11.25 -2.44 1.04
C VAL A 189 11.20 -3.50 2.14
N VAL A 190 10.10 -4.24 2.25
CA VAL A 190 10.03 -5.43 3.11
C VAL A 190 10.37 -6.64 2.23
N ALA A 191 11.53 -7.26 2.45
CA ALA A 191 12.01 -8.34 1.63
C ALA A 191 11.58 -9.73 2.15
N ALA A 192 11.39 -10.69 1.24
CA ALA A 192 11.05 -12.09 1.55
C ALA A 192 12.26 -13.03 1.44
N CYS A 193 13.47 -12.47 1.49
CA CYS A 193 14.74 -13.18 1.52
C CYS A 193 15.68 -12.49 2.51
N GLY A 194 16.69 -13.23 3.00
CA GLY A 194 17.64 -12.70 3.96
C GLY A 194 18.78 -11.89 3.31
N PRO A 195 19.60 -11.20 4.13
CA PRO A 195 20.81 -10.51 3.68
C PRO A 195 21.67 -11.40 2.77
N GLY A 196 22.19 -10.80 1.68
CA GLY A 196 22.96 -11.51 0.64
C GLY A 196 22.13 -11.92 -0.58
N TYR A 197 20.79 -11.78 -0.53
CA TYR A 197 19.92 -11.99 -1.68
C TYR A 197 19.08 -10.76 -1.99
N VAL A 198 18.86 -10.52 -3.29
CA VAL A 198 17.94 -9.50 -3.80
C VAL A 198 16.92 -10.18 -4.71
N TYR A 199 15.63 -9.95 -4.45
CA TYR A 199 14.58 -10.49 -5.29
C TYR A 199 13.43 -9.47 -5.46
N PRO A 200 13.01 -9.22 -6.72
CA PRO A 200 13.61 -9.69 -7.97
C PRO A 200 14.96 -9.03 -8.22
N ARG A 201 15.89 -9.74 -8.87
CA ARG A 201 17.24 -9.24 -9.11
C ARG A 201 17.25 -7.96 -9.99
N SER A 202 16.27 -7.81 -10.86
CA SER A 202 16.11 -6.61 -11.68
C SER A 202 15.86 -5.32 -10.86
N ASN A 203 15.41 -5.45 -9.62
CA ASN A 203 15.16 -4.32 -8.72
C ASN A 203 16.38 -3.98 -7.81
N GLU A 204 17.51 -4.66 -7.98
CA GLU A 204 18.71 -4.36 -7.19
C GLU A 204 19.14 -2.89 -7.28
N PRO A 205 19.19 -2.25 -8.47
CA PRO A 205 19.50 -0.81 -8.56
C PRO A 205 18.47 0.08 -7.85
N LEU A 206 17.19 -0.31 -7.86
CA LEU A 206 16.13 0.40 -7.15
C LEU A 206 16.33 0.31 -5.63
N PHE A 207 16.64 -0.88 -5.11
CA PHE A 207 16.88 -1.09 -3.68
C PHE A 207 18.10 -0.31 -3.18
N ASP A 208 19.15 -0.20 -3.99
CA ASP A 208 20.29 0.65 -3.67
C ASP A 208 19.94 2.14 -3.66
N ARG A 209 19.03 2.59 -4.55
CA ARG A 209 18.49 3.96 -4.51
C ARG A 209 17.69 4.20 -3.23
N VAL A 210 16.86 3.25 -2.81
CA VAL A 210 16.06 3.33 -1.57
C VAL A 210 16.98 3.60 -0.38
N VAL A 211 18.04 2.80 -0.22
CA VAL A 211 18.98 2.96 0.90
C VAL A 211 19.72 4.29 0.83
N ARG A 212 20.21 4.69 -0.34
CA ARG A 212 20.93 5.98 -0.52
C ARG A 212 20.04 7.20 -0.27
N ALA A 213 18.73 7.07 -0.47
CA ALA A 213 17.76 8.14 -0.23
C ALA A 213 17.28 8.19 1.25
N GLY A 214 17.89 7.45 2.17
CA GLY A 214 17.49 7.42 3.58
C GLY A 214 16.29 6.50 3.87
N GLY A 215 15.90 5.65 2.94
CA GLY A 215 14.95 4.57 3.16
C GLY A 215 15.62 3.32 3.72
N ALA A 216 14.87 2.22 3.80
CA ALA A 216 15.37 0.97 4.36
C ALA A 216 14.92 -0.27 3.56
N ILE A 217 15.72 -1.32 3.64
CA ILE A 217 15.34 -2.69 3.28
C ILE A 217 15.24 -3.49 4.58
N VAL A 218 14.10 -4.10 4.82
CA VAL A 218 13.78 -4.80 6.07
C VAL A 218 13.42 -6.23 5.76
N THR A 219 13.97 -7.18 6.51
CA THR A 219 13.60 -8.59 6.42
C THR A 219 13.66 -9.28 7.78
N GLU A 220 12.75 -10.22 7.99
CA GLU A 220 12.74 -11.09 9.17
C GLU A 220 13.65 -12.32 9.01
N TYR A 221 14.08 -12.59 7.77
CA TYR A 221 14.83 -13.79 7.44
C TYR A 221 16.34 -13.62 7.65
N PRO A 222 17.02 -14.63 8.23
CA PRO A 222 18.46 -14.57 8.51
C PRO A 222 19.30 -14.55 7.22
N PRO A 223 20.58 -14.13 7.29
CA PRO A 223 21.50 -14.08 6.15
C PRO A 223 21.57 -15.39 5.37
N GLY A 224 21.58 -15.30 4.05
CA GLY A 224 21.65 -16.46 3.15
C GLY A 224 20.31 -17.17 2.92
N THR A 225 19.20 -16.69 3.50
CA THR A 225 17.88 -17.24 3.21
C THR A 225 17.42 -16.84 1.80
N THR A 226 17.15 -17.83 0.95
CA THR A 226 16.71 -17.65 -0.44
C THR A 226 15.22 -17.24 -0.50
N PRO A 227 14.78 -16.56 -1.56
CA PRO A 227 13.38 -16.30 -1.78
C PRO A 227 12.59 -17.60 -2.01
N ASP A 228 11.41 -17.71 -1.39
CA ASP A 228 10.50 -18.86 -1.54
C ASP A 228 9.05 -18.40 -1.53
N ARG A 229 8.15 -19.20 -2.15
CA ARG A 229 6.74 -18.82 -2.29
C ARG A 229 6.04 -18.57 -0.95
N HIS A 230 6.24 -19.42 0.03
CA HIS A 230 5.62 -19.28 1.35
C HIS A 230 6.15 -18.03 2.06
N ARG A 231 7.45 -17.70 1.93
CA ARG A 231 8.06 -16.52 2.54
C ARG A 231 7.48 -15.21 1.99
N PHE A 232 7.06 -15.17 0.72
CA PHE A 232 6.34 -14.01 0.19
C PHE A 232 4.99 -13.80 0.88
N LEU A 233 4.25 -14.87 1.16
CA LEU A 233 2.96 -14.79 1.84
C LEU A 233 3.11 -14.40 3.32
N THR A 234 4.06 -15.01 4.02
CA THR A 234 4.36 -14.71 5.42
C THR A 234 4.88 -13.28 5.58
N ARG A 235 5.77 -12.81 4.68
CA ARG A 235 6.28 -11.45 4.68
C ARG A 235 5.18 -10.39 4.52
N ASN A 236 4.11 -10.67 3.79
CA ASN A 236 3.05 -9.71 3.53
C ASN A 236 2.40 -9.20 4.83
N ARG A 237 2.39 -10.01 5.92
CA ARG A 237 1.94 -9.55 7.22
C ARG A 237 2.75 -8.38 7.77
N LEU A 238 4.06 -8.33 7.44
CA LEU A 238 4.92 -7.22 7.86
C LEU A 238 4.59 -5.94 7.10
N VAL A 239 4.28 -6.01 5.80
CA VAL A 239 3.83 -4.83 5.04
C VAL A 239 2.55 -4.27 5.67
N ALA A 240 1.58 -5.12 5.97
CA ALA A 240 0.33 -4.72 6.61
C ALA A 240 0.53 -4.23 8.05
N GLY A 241 1.27 -4.99 8.86
CA GLY A 241 1.40 -4.72 10.29
C GLY A 241 2.30 -3.54 10.64
N LEU A 242 3.31 -3.25 9.82
CA LEU A 242 4.22 -2.13 10.04
C LEU A 242 3.60 -0.78 9.66
N THR A 243 2.53 -0.76 8.86
CA THR A 243 1.92 0.46 8.33
C THR A 243 0.61 0.81 9.03
N GLN A 244 0.19 2.07 8.89
CA GLN A 244 -1.08 2.55 9.44
C GLN A 244 -2.28 2.10 8.59
N GLY A 245 -2.06 1.92 7.28
CA GLY A 245 -3.07 1.45 6.34
C GLY A 245 -2.44 0.76 5.13
N THR A 246 -3.26 0.00 4.40
CA THR A 246 -2.84 -0.70 3.18
C THR A 246 -3.70 -0.27 2.00
N LEU A 247 -3.04 0.20 0.95
CA LEU A 247 -3.62 0.59 -0.34
C LEU A 247 -3.39 -0.53 -1.36
N LEU A 248 -4.47 -1.11 -1.88
CA LEU A 248 -4.47 -2.05 -2.99
C LEU A 248 -4.77 -1.31 -4.29
N VAL A 249 -3.78 -1.16 -5.18
CA VAL A 249 -3.96 -0.34 -6.39
C VAL A 249 -4.57 -1.15 -7.54
N GLU A 250 -4.03 -2.33 -7.83
CA GLU A 250 -4.52 -3.18 -8.90
C GLU A 250 -4.28 -4.66 -8.53
N ALA A 251 -5.31 -5.50 -8.65
CA ALA A 251 -5.21 -6.91 -8.32
C ALA A 251 -6.20 -7.75 -9.12
N ALA A 252 -5.74 -8.83 -9.73
CA ALA A 252 -6.61 -9.88 -10.26
C ALA A 252 -7.26 -10.69 -9.11
N PHE A 253 -8.32 -11.46 -9.41
CA PHE A 253 -9.12 -12.19 -8.43
C PHE A 253 -8.33 -13.10 -7.46
N ARG A 254 -7.19 -13.65 -7.88
CA ARG A 254 -6.33 -14.53 -7.07
C ARG A 254 -4.92 -13.94 -6.89
N SER A 255 -4.82 -12.62 -6.82
CA SER A 255 -3.54 -11.94 -6.64
C SER A 255 -2.97 -12.14 -5.23
N GLY A 256 -1.64 -12.28 -5.15
CA GLY A 256 -0.93 -12.30 -3.86
C GLY A 256 -1.07 -11.01 -3.04
N ALA A 257 -1.38 -9.89 -3.69
CA ALA A 257 -1.62 -8.61 -3.01
C ALA A 257 -2.89 -8.64 -2.14
N LEU A 258 -3.91 -9.45 -2.52
CA LEU A 258 -5.10 -9.68 -1.69
C LEU A 258 -4.76 -10.34 -0.35
N ASN A 259 -3.66 -11.11 -0.27
CA ASN A 259 -3.20 -11.65 1.01
C ASN A 259 -2.70 -10.54 1.94
N THR A 260 -2.01 -9.50 1.43
CA THR A 260 -1.63 -8.34 2.25
C THR A 260 -2.85 -7.59 2.77
N LEU A 261 -3.88 -7.41 1.93
CA LEU A 261 -5.13 -6.78 2.34
C LEU A 261 -5.86 -7.59 3.42
N LYS A 262 -5.86 -8.93 3.31
CA LYS A 262 -6.42 -9.82 4.34
C LYS A 262 -5.69 -9.66 5.68
N TRP A 263 -4.35 -9.58 5.66
CA TRP A 263 -3.57 -9.31 6.86
C TRP A 263 -3.91 -7.96 7.49
N ALA A 264 -4.03 -6.90 6.68
CA ALA A 264 -4.38 -5.58 7.17
C ALA A 264 -5.78 -5.57 7.82
N ASN A 265 -6.77 -6.22 7.20
CA ASN A 265 -8.10 -6.40 7.78
C ASN A 265 -8.06 -7.18 9.11
N ALA A 266 -7.35 -8.31 9.14
CA ALA A 266 -7.21 -9.12 10.36
C ALA A 266 -6.52 -8.36 11.50
N MET A 267 -5.62 -7.44 11.16
CA MET A 267 -4.92 -6.56 12.10
C MET A 267 -5.70 -5.26 12.41
N ASN A 268 -6.94 -5.17 11.96
CA ASN A 268 -7.81 -4.00 12.16
C ASN A 268 -7.19 -2.68 11.68
N LYS A 269 -6.40 -2.74 10.59
CA LYS A 269 -5.81 -1.57 9.93
C LYS A 269 -6.72 -1.03 8.86
N GLN A 270 -6.54 0.24 8.51
CA GLN A 270 -7.25 0.84 7.38
C GLN A 270 -6.89 0.13 6.08
N THR A 271 -7.91 -0.28 5.36
CA THR A 271 -7.77 -0.97 4.07
C THR A 271 -8.47 -0.17 2.98
N MET A 272 -7.74 0.13 1.93
CA MET A 272 -8.21 0.97 0.84
C MET A 272 -7.92 0.29 -0.50
N ALA A 273 -8.75 0.54 -1.49
CA ALA A 273 -8.56 0.00 -2.83
C ALA A 273 -8.94 1.01 -3.91
N VAL A 274 -8.17 0.99 -4.99
CA VAL A 274 -8.43 1.79 -6.18
C VAL A 274 -9.44 1.05 -7.05
N PRO A 275 -10.58 1.66 -7.44
CA PRO A 275 -11.50 1.06 -8.39
C PRO A 275 -10.86 1.00 -9.78
N GLY A 276 -11.28 0.06 -10.59
CA GLY A 276 -10.81 -0.04 -11.96
C GLY A 276 -11.89 -0.49 -12.94
N PRO A 277 -11.59 -0.54 -14.25
CA PRO A 277 -12.55 -0.94 -15.25
C PRO A 277 -13.13 -2.33 -14.97
N ILE A 278 -14.45 -2.47 -15.05
CA ILE A 278 -15.16 -3.77 -14.83
C ILE A 278 -14.82 -4.83 -15.89
N THR A 279 -14.28 -4.40 -17.02
CA THR A 279 -13.85 -5.28 -18.12
C THR A 279 -12.39 -5.72 -17.99
N ALA A 280 -11.62 -5.16 -17.05
CA ALA A 280 -10.22 -5.49 -16.83
C ALA A 280 -10.08 -6.56 -15.75
N THR A 281 -9.46 -7.69 -16.10
CA THR A 281 -9.19 -8.80 -15.15
C THR A 281 -8.30 -8.38 -14.00
N GLU A 282 -7.42 -7.43 -14.24
CA GLU A 282 -6.48 -6.86 -13.28
C GLU A 282 -7.15 -6.00 -12.20
N SER A 283 -8.36 -5.50 -12.47
CA SER A 283 -9.15 -4.72 -11.51
C SER A 283 -10.19 -5.54 -10.74
N LEU A 284 -10.37 -6.81 -11.11
CA LEU A 284 -11.44 -7.64 -10.53
C LEU A 284 -11.25 -7.83 -9.01
N GLY A 285 -10.02 -8.02 -8.55
CA GLY A 285 -9.72 -8.22 -7.13
C GLY A 285 -9.95 -6.96 -6.30
N THR A 286 -9.58 -5.78 -6.81
CA THR A 286 -9.83 -4.50 -6.13
C THR A 286 -11.32 -4.18 -6.07
N ASN A 287 -12.04 -4.33 -7.20
CA ASN A 287 -13.47 -4.10 -7.27
C ASN A 287 -14.25 -5.03 -6.33
N LEU A 288 -13.87 -6.31 -6.24
CA LEU A 288 -14.49 -7.25 -5.30
C LEU A 288 -14.16 -6.92 -3.83
N ALA A 289 -12.93 -6.47 -3.53
CA ALA A 289 -12.59 -6.04 -2.18
C ALA A 289 -13.45 -4.83 -1.74
N ILE A 290 -13.70 -3.88 -2.63
CA ILE A 290 -14.59 -2.74 -2.40
C ILE A 290 -16.05 -3.22 -2.23
N GLN A 291 -16.54 -4.04 -3.16
CA GLN A 291 -17.92 -4.57 -3.14
C GLN A 291 -18.20 -5.35 -1.83
N ASN A 292 -17.25 -6.15 -1.38
CA ASN A 292 -17.38 -6.96 -0.16
C ASN A 292 -17.06 -6.18 1.13
N LYS A 293 -16.88 -4.84 1.04
CA LYS A 293 -16.53 -3.98 2.18
C LYS A 293 -15.23 -4.40 2.89
N GLN A 294 -14.32 -5.05 2.17
CA GLN A 294 -13.00 -5.42 2.65
C GLN A 294 -11.97 -4.30 2.47
N ALA A 295 -12.31 -3.26 1.70
CA ALA A 295 -11.52 -2.05 1.51
C ALA A 295 -12.44 -0.87 1.19
N ALA A 296 -12.09 0.31 1.71
CA ALA A 296 -12.71 1.55 1.29
C ALA A 296 -12.25 1.91 -0.13
N MET A 297 -13.17 2.39 -0.96
CA MET A 297 -12.82 2.94 -2.27
C MET A 297 -12.12 4.29 -2.10
N VAL A 298 -10.98 4.48 -2.77
CA VAL A 298 -10.27 5.76 -2.78
C VAL A 298 -9.95 6.18 -4.20
N LEU A 299 -10.04 7.48 -4.47
CA LEU A 299 -9.84 8.10 -5.78
C LEU A 299 -8.63 9.04 -5.80
N ASN A 300 -8.16 9.49 -4.64
CA ASN A 300 -7.01 10.39 -4.50
C ASN A 300 -6.29 10.16 -3.17
N ALA A 301 -5.13 10.81 -2.99
CA ALA A 301 -4.29 10.68 -1.81
C ALA A 301 -4.89 11.33 -0.56
N ASP A 302 -5.73 12.35 -0.73
CA ASP A 302 -6.37 13.06 0.39
C ASP A 302 -7.37 12.14 1.08
N GLN A 303 -8.16 11.37 0.31
CA GLN A 303 -9.05 10.34 0.86
C GLN A 303 -8.28 9.24 1.60
N ILE A 304 -7.09 8.86 1.11
CA ILE A 304 -6.24 7.90 1.84
C ILE A 304 -5.80 8.49 3.17
N HIS A 305 -5.40 9.77 3.18
CA HIS A 305 -5.02 10.49 4.40
C HIS A 305 -6.17 10.56 5.40
N GLU A 306 -7.37 10.94 4.96
CA GLU A 306 -8.58 10.96 5.79
C GLU A 306 -8.88 9.62 6.44
N HIS A 307 -8.84 8.53 5.67
CA HIS A 307 -9.07 7.18 6.20
C HIS A 307 -8.07 6.78 7.29
N ILE A 308 -6.85 7.26 7.21
CA ILE A 308 -5.80 6.92 8.17
C ILE A 308 -5.88 7.79 9.43
N VAL A 309 -6.10 9.09 9.29
CA VAL A 309 -5.99 10.06 10.39
C VAL A 309 -7.32 10.25 11.15
N HIS A 310 -8.45 9.79 10.60
CA HIS A 310 -9.79 9.96 11.18
C HIS A 310 -10.16 11.40 11.57
N THR A 311 -9.57 12.41 10.92
CA THR A 311 -9.88 13.83 11.17
C THR A 311 -10.94 14.29 10.18
N GLY A 312 -12.15 14.54 10.66
CA GLY A 312 -13.33 14.95 9.88
C GLY A 312 -13.33 16.41 9.36
N ASP A 313 -12.18 17.01 9.10
CA ASP A 313 -12.03 18.42 8.72
C ASP A 313 -11.59 18.65 7.26
N PHE A 314 -11.69 17.64 6.40
CA PHE A 314 -11.26 17.75 5.01
C PHE A 314 -12.46 17.62 4.07
N ASP A 315 -12.76 18.65 3.26
CA ASP A 315 -13.73 18.57 2.18
C ASP A 315 -13.09 18.02 0.91
N ALA A 316 -13.08 16.68 0.79
CA ALA A 316 -12.61 15.98 -0.40
C ALA A 316 -13.39 16.37 -1.67
N GLY A 317 -14.60 16.94 -1.54
CA GLY A 317 -15.44 17.40 -2.64
C GLY A 317 -14.82 18.59 -3.37
N GLU A 318 -14.39 19.64 -2.65
CA GLU A 318 -13.78 20.83 -3.26
C GLU A 318 -12.52 20.53 -4.04
N GLN A 319 -11.67 19.62 -3.56
CA GLN A 319 -10.44 19.23 -4.28
C GLN A 319 -10.72 18.40 -5.54
N MET A 320 -11.77 17.59 -5.54
CA MET A 320 -12.19 16.85 -6.72
C MET A 320 -12.70 17.80 -7.80
N GLU A 321 -13.46 18.84 -7.44
CA GLU A 321 -13.91 19.87 -8.38
C GLU A 321 -12.75 20.66 -9.00
N MET A 322 -11.70 20.98 -8.23
CA MET A 322 -10.50 21.62 -8.78
C MET A 322 -9.71 20.73 -9.75
N LYS A 323 -9.61 19.43 -9.46
CA LYS A 323 -8.89 18.45 -10.32
C LYS A 323 -9.70 18.08 -11.57
N TYR A 324 -11.02 18.06 -11.47
CA TYR A 324 -11.94 17.71 -12.53
C TYR A 324 -12.98 18.80 -12.70
N PRO A 325 -12.63 19.94 -13.29
CA PRO A 325 -13.57 21.04 -13.47
C PRO A 325 -14.76 20.58 -14.32
N PRO A 326 -15.95 21.06 -13.99
CA PRO A 326 -17.15 20.66 -14.72
C PRO A 326 -17.02 21.01 -16.21
N THR A 327 -17.47 20.09 -17.04
CA THR A 327 -17.51 20.28 -18.51
C THR A 327 -18.46 21.41 -18.85
N LEU A 328 -18.33 21.99 -20.08
CA LEU A 328 -19.23 23.04 -20.56
C LEU A 328 -20.70 22.66 -20.42
N THR A 329 -21.06 21.43 -20.75
CA THR A 329 -22.44 20.91 -20.63
C THR A 329 -22.92 20.79 -19.19
N GLN A 330 -22.04 20.49 -18.24
CA GLN A 330 -22.37 20.41 -16.80
C GLN A 330 -22.58 21.80 -16.17
N GLN A 331 -22.06 22.85 -16.78
CA GLN A 331 -22.23 24.24 -16.34
C GLN A 331 -23.49 24.89 -16.89
N LEU A 332 -24.21 24.24 -17.79
CA LEU A 332 -25.43 24.78 -18.39
C LEU A 332 -26.60 24.65 -17.42
N SER A 333 -27.37 25.75 -17.28
CA SER A 333 -28.66 25.71 -16.60
C SER A 333 -29.68 24.84 -17.35
N HIS A 334 -30.76 24.46 -16.70
CA HIS A 334 -31.76 23.59 -17.31
C HIS A 334 -32.26 24.10 -18.68
N ASN A 335 -32.52 25.39 -18.80
CA ASN A 335 -32.98 25.97 -20.07
C ASN A 335 -31.87 26.10 -21.12
N GLU A 336 -30.64 26.39 -20.70
CA GLU A 336 -29.48 26.41 -21.59
C GLU A 336 -29.20 24.99 -22.13
N LEU A 337 -29.31 23.96 -21.29
CA LEU A 337 -29.13 22.57 -21.74
C LEU A 337 -30.20 22.16 -22.77
N ARG A 338 -31.49 22.54 -22.56
CA ARG A 338 -32.56 22.31 -23.56
C ARG A 338 -32.30 22.97 -24.90
N ILE A 339 -31.78 24.18 -24.89
CA ILE A 339 -31.36 24.89 -26.12
C ILE A 339 -30.15 24.18 -26.76
N TYR A 340 -29.18 23.81 -25.93
CA TYR A 340 -27.98 23.09 -26.44
C TYR A 340 -28.36 21.76 -27.07
N ASP A 341 -29.28 20.99 -26.49
CA ASP A 341 -29.74 19.71 -27.01
C ASP A 341 -30.53 19.85 -28.33
N ALA A 342 -31.26 20.96 -28.53
CA ALA A 342 -31.98 21.26 -29.76
C ALA A 342 -31.11 21.75 -30.92
N LEU A 343 -29.83 22.07 -30.66
CA LEU A 343 -28.86 22.52 -31.66
C LEU A 343 -28.20 21.34 -32.40
N PRO A 344 -27.98 21.42 -33.73
CA PRO A 344 -27.20 20.47 -34.48
C PRO A 344 -25.73 20.52 -34.05
N ARG A 345 -25.04 19.39 -34.17
CA ARG A 345 -23.59 19.32 -33.91
C ARG A 345 -22.80 20.11 -34.92
N ALA A 346 -21.57 20.44 -34.60
CA ALA A 346 -20.66 21.11 -35.54
C ALA A 346 -20.54 20.28 -36.84
N GLY A 347 -20.80 20.88 -37.99
CA GLY A 347 -20.75 20.22 -39.28
C GLY A 347 -22.02 19.43 -39.66
N GLU A 348 -23.03 19.30 -38.83
CA GLU A 348 -24.31 18.63 -39.15
C GLU A 348 -25.39 19.61 -39.68
N GLY A 349 -25.03 20.84 -39.98
CA GLY A 349 -25.92 21.90 -40.43
C GLY A 349 -26.17 22.98 -39.38
N SER A 350 -27.14 23.83 -39.62
CA SER A 350 -27.56 24.93 -38.74
C SER A 350 -29.05 25.05 -38.72
N ARG A 351 -29.61 25.65 -37.64
CA ARG A 351 -31.04 25.80 -37.42
C ARG A 351 -31.39 27.24 -37.00
N THR A 352 -32.58 27.67 -37.32
CA THR A 352 -33.08 28.99 -36.91
C THR A 352 -33.43 29.00 -35.41
N ALA A 353 -33.45 30.17 -34.80
CA ALA A 353 -33.85 30.33 -33.40
C ALA A 353 -35.30 29.86 -33.12
N GLU A 354 -36.19 30.00 -34.12
CA GLU A 354 -37.58 29.56 -34.04
C GLU A 354 -37.69 28.05 -33.98
N GLU A 355 -36.91 27.31 -34.81
CA GLU A 355 -36.89 25.84 -34.79
C GLU A 355 -36.29 25.30 -33.49
N ILE A 356 -35.20 25.90 -33.03
CA ILE A 356 -34.56 25.54 -31.77
C ILE A 356 -35.49 25.81 -30.58
N ALA A 357 -36.19 26.94 -30.57
CA ALA A 357 -37.15 27.29 -29.53
C ALA A 357 -38.31 26.28 -29.46
N ALA A 358 -38.85 25.90 -30.64
CA ALA A 358 -39.92 24.92 -30.74
C ALA A 358 -39.51 23.57 -30.17
N ASP A 359 -38.33 23.04 -30.56
CA ASP A 359 -37.79 21.74 -30.07
C ASP A 359 -37.42 21.81 -28.58
N ALA A 360 -36.86 22.92 -28.14
CA ALA A 360 -36.54 23.13 -26.74
C ALA A 360 -37.80 23.37 -25.86
N GLY A 361 -38.97 23.59 -26.48
CA GLY A 361 -40.21 23.92 -25.77
C GLY A 361 -40.14 25.25 -24.98
N LEU A 362 -39.47 26.26 -25.55
CA LEU A 362 -39.26 27.56 -24.94
C LEU A 362 -39.86 28.66 -25.84
N SER A 363 -40.11 29.83 -25.27
CA SER A 363 -40.49 30.98 -26.10
C SER A 363 -39.31 31.46 -26.97
N ILE A 364 -39.60 31.95 -28.18
CA ILE A 364 -38.58 32.44 -29.12
C ILE A 364 -37.70 33.51 -28.48
N GLY A 365 -38.30 34.44 -27.73
CA GLY A 365 -37.54 35.51 -27.06
C GLY A 365 -36.53 34.97 -26.03
N LEU A 366 -36.94 33.96 -25.23
CA LEU A 366 -36.06 33.32 -24.26
C LEU A 366 -34.94 32.49 -24.97
N ALA A 367 -35.29 31.76 -26.02
CA ALA A 367 -34.35 31.01 -26.81
C ALA A 367 -33.24 31.89 -27.43
N VAL A 368 -33.66 33.02 -28.05
CA VAL A 368 -32.71 33.99 -28.61
C VAL A 368 -31.78 34.57 -27.55
N HIS A 369 -32.34 34.89 -26.35
CA HIS A 369 -31.52 35.40 -25.25
C HIS A 369 -30.47 34.38 -24.81
N ILE A 370 -30.86 33.12 -24.60
CA ILE A 370 -29.96 32.04 -24.24
C ILE A 370 -28.91 31.77 -25.33
N LEU A 371 -29.32 31.70 -26.61
CA LEU A 371 -28.42 31.51 -27.74
C LEU A 371 -27.35 32.59 -27.82
N MET A 372 -27.72 33.84 -27.59
CA MET A 372 -26.77 34.96 -27.57
C MET A 372 -25.80 34.87 -26.38
N ASP A 373 -26.24 34.40 -25.25
CA ASP A 373 -25.37 34.22 -24.08
C ASP A 373 -24.40 33.03 -24.27
N LEU A 374 -24.90 31.91 -24.76
CA LEU A 374 -24.08 30.73 -25.11
C LEU A 374 -23.07 31.08 -26.22
N ALA A 375 -23.40 31.96 -27.16
CA ALA A 375 -22.47 32.42 -28.18
C ALA A 375 -21.32 33.28 -27.58
N LYS A 376 -21.62 34.15 -26.61
CA LYS A 376 -20.60 34.93 -25.89
C LYS A 376 -19.66 34.02 -25.13
N ARG A 377 -20.14 32.89 -24.63
CA ARG A 377 -19.35 31.86 -23.92
C ARG A 377 -18.62 30.90 -24.86
N GLY A 378 -18.80 31.05 -26.19
CA GLY A 378 -18.12 30.20 -27.20
C GLY A 378 -18.70 28.79 -27.33
N VAL A 379 -19.86 28.53 -26.75
CA VAL A 379 -20.53 27.19 -26.74
C VAL A 379 -21.26 26.93 -28.06
N VAL A 380 -21.80 27.99 -28.67
CA VAL A 380 -22.53 27.94 -29.94
C VAL A 380 -22.02 29.01 -30.88
N GLN A 381 -22.15 28.79 -32.18
CA GLN A 381 -21.83 29.74 -33.21
C GLN A 381 -23.08 30.14 -34.00
N ARG A 382 -23.02 31.35 -34.51
CA ARG A 382 -24.09 31.91 -35.35
C ARG A 382 -23.57 32.22 -36.74
N GLU A 383 -24.23 31.66 -37.74
CA GLU A 383 -24.02 32.01 -39.14
C GLU A 383 -25.28 32.64 -39.70
N ARG A 384 -25.23 33.97 -39.97
CA ARG A 384 -26.37 34.76 -40.43
C ARG A 384 -27.55 34.70 -39.42
N LYS A 385 -28.60 33.92 -39.73
CA LYS A 385 -29.78 33.73 -38.84
C LYS A 385 -29.86 32.35 -38.19
N GLU A 386 -28.89 31.51 -38.43
CA GLU A 386 -28.88 30.12 -37.99
C GLU A 386 -27.79 29.87 -36.96
N TRP A 387 -27.98 28.83 -36.16
CA TRP A 387 -27.15 28.47 -35.01
C TRP A 387 -26.74 27.00 -35.05
N SER A 388 -25.53 26.72 -34.64
CA SER A 388 -25.01 25.37 -34.43
C SER A 388 -24.08 25.31 -33.22
N ARG A 389 -23.76 24.11 -32.73
CA ARG A 389 -22.72 23.94 -31.71
C ARG A 389 -21.35 24.26 -32.29
N THR A 390 -20.41 24.70 -31.42
CA THR A 390 -19.00 24.90 -31.79
C THR A 390 -18.21 23.59 -31.81
N GLU A 391 -18.65 22.58 -31.07
CA GLU A 391 -18.09 21.23 -31.00
C GLU A 391 -19.15 20.16 -31.26
#